data_9a861d0523eaf4e7142298ba5e1fc491
#
_entry.id   9a861d0523eaf4e7142298ba5e1fc491
#
_cell.length_a   1.000
_cell.length_b   1.000
_cell.length_c   1.000
_cell.angle_alpha   90.00
_cell.angle_beta   90.00
_cell.angle_gamma   90.00
#
_symmetry.space_group_name_H-M   'P 1'
#
loop_
_entity.id
_entity.type
_entity.pdbx_description
1 polymer ?
#
loop_
_entity_poly.entity_id
_entity_poly.type
_entity_poly.pdbx_seq_one_letter_code
_entity_poly.pdbx_strand_id
1 'polypeptide(L)'
;MDLGADTTTVCVYYKNILRHLVVIPLGSSNITKDISSLQMEERTAEKMKLQYGSAFTESSEIDDDSTYPIDGDRTVDVRKFVEIVEGRLQEIIENVWYQVPNEFADKLLGGIVLTGGGSNLRKVEHAFRNHTRIEKIRIAKFVNQTINSNNPLINAKDGTLCTVLGLLAKGDMNCAGDDFSSNLFGPEDKTVITPAHKEPRPTNELLGKGIVQTEAQQKAEEERL
;
A
#
# COMPACT_ATOMS: atom_id res chain seq x y z
N MET A 1 2.93 -6.44 -5.05
CA MET A 1 1.69 -6.16 -4.29
C MET A 1 2.08 -5.44 -3.02
N ASP A 2 1.49 -4.28 -2.79
CA ASP A 2 1.70 -3.47 -1.59
C ASP A 2 0.46 -3.61 -0.70
N LEU A 3 0.61 -4.34 0.41
CA LEU A 3 -0.44 -4.58 1.41
C LEU A 3 -0.43 -3.44 2.42
N GLY A 4 -1.11 -2.36 2.10
CA GLY A 4 -1.24 -1.19 2.97
C GLY A 4 -2.23 -1.39 4.12
N ALA A 5 -2.51 -0.30 4.84
CA ALA A 5 -3.52 -0.26 5.90
C ALA A 5 -4.93 -0.30 5.30
N ASP A 6 -5.27 0.67 4.46
CA ASP A 6 -6.62 0.82 3.92
C ASP A 6 -6.77 0.30 2.48
N THR A 7 -5.65 0.16 1.77
CA THR A 7 -5.64 -0.25 0.37
C THR A 7 -4.57 -1.29 0.09
N THR A 8 -4.81 -2.11 -0.92
CA THR A 8 -3.79 -2.98 -1.52
C THR A 8 -3.57 -2.56 -2.97
N THR A 9 -2.31 -2.29 -3.32
CA THR A 9 -1.90 -1.94 -4.69
C THR A 9 -1.31 -3.16 -5.38
N VAL A 10 -1.82 -3.49 -6.56
CA VAL A 10 -1.33 -4.59 -7.41
C VAL A 10 -0.65 -4.02 -8.63
N CYS A 11 0.63 -4.35 -8.81
CA CYS A 11 1.41 -4.01 -9.99
C CYS A 11 1.86 -5.30 -10.68
N VAL A 12 1.49 -5.50 -11.94
CA VAL A 12 1.95 -6.63 -12.74
C VAL A 12 3.01 -6.18 -13.72
N TYR A 13 4.20 -6.76 -13.61
CA TYR A 13 5.33 -6.50 -14.51
C TYR A 13 5.58 -7.70 -15.41
N TYR A 14 5.70 -7.46 -16.70
CA TYR A 14 6.13 -8.46 -17.66
C TYR A 14 7.22 -7.89 -18.54
N LYS A 15 8.38 -8.57 -18.61
CA LYS A 15 9.60 -8.11 -19.30
C LYS A 15 10.03 -6.70 -18.86
N ASN A 16 10.02 -6.45 -17.54
CA ASN A 16 10.35 -5.17 -16.88
C ASN A 16 9.45 -3.98 -17.26
N ILE A 17 8.31 -4.23 -17.89
CA ILE A 17 7.33 -3.20 -18.21
C ILE A 17 6.10 -3.41 -17.32
N LEU A 18 5.61 -2.33 -16.72
CA LEU A 18 4.34 -2.34 -16.00
C LEU A 18 3.19 -2.57 -16.99
N ARG A 19 2.45 -3.65 -16.81
CA ARG A 19 1.36 -4.08 -17.68
C ARG A 19 -0.01 -3.85 -17.06
N HIS A 20 -0.09 -3.93 -15.75
CA HIS A 20 -1.34 -3.73 -15.04
C HIS A 20 -1.06 -3.06 -13.71
N LEU A 21 -1.92 -2.13 -13.33
CA LEU A 21 -1.91 -1.43 -12.05
C LEU A 21 -3.35 -1.26 -11.58
N VAL A 22 -3.62 -1.71 -10.36
CA VAL A 22 -4.91 -1.50 -9.71
C VAL A 22 -4.72 -1.26 -8.22
N VAL A 23 -5.57 -0.43 -7.65
CA VAL A 23 -5.66 -0.17 -6.22
C VAL A 23 -7.02 -0.66 -5.73
N ILE A 24 -7.02 -1.50 -4.73
CA ILE A 24 -8.21 -2.11 -4.15
C ILE A 24 -8.42 -1.50 -2.77
N PRO A 25 -9.61 -1.05 -2.39
CA PRO A 25 -9.91 -0.46 -1.09
C PRO A 25 -10.07 -1.54 0.01
N LEU A 26 -9.15 -2.47 0.05
CA LEU A 26 -9.01 -3.51 1.06
C LEU A 26 -7.57 -3.55 1.54
N GLY A 27 -7.36 -3.50 2.83
CA GLY A 27 -6.04 -3.52 3.45
C GLY A 27 -6.06 -4.11 4.85
N SER A 28 -4.94 -4.06 5.54
CA SER A 28 -4.79 -4.70 6.86
C SER A 28 -5.65 -4.07 7.97
N SER A 29 -6.15 -2.83 7.79
CA SER A 29 -7.12 -2.21 8.71
C SER A 29 -8.48 -2.90 8.68
N ASN A 30 -8.84 -3.58 7.58
CA ASN A 30 -10.07 -4.37 7.54
C ASN A 30 -10.00 -5.55 8.51
N ILE A 31 -8.82 -6.18 8.67
CA ILE A 31 -8.60 -7.23 9.68
C ILE A 31 -8.79 -6.64 11.09
N THR A 32 -8.23 -5.46 11.35
CA THR A 32 -8.39 -4.77 12.64
C THR A 32 -9.84 -4.46 12.97
N LYS A 33 -10.61 -3.97 11.98
CA LYS A 33 -12.05 -3.70 12.14
C LYS A 33 -12.84 -4.96 12.46
N ASP A 34 -12.51 -6.07 11.82
CA ASP A 34 -13.20 -7.35 12.11
C ASP A 34 -12.85 -7.86 13.51
N ILE A 35 -11.59 -7.74 13.94
CA ILE A 35 -11.20 -8.07 15.32
C ILE A 35 -11.94 -7.17 16.30
N SER A 36 -12.14 -5.87 16.00
CA SER A 36 -12.86 -4.94 16.88
C SER A 36 -14.34 -5.32 17.08
N SER A 37 -14.93 -6.09 16.14
CA SER A 37 -16.28 -6.65 16.30
C SER A 37 -16.42 -7.59 17.50
N LEU A 38 -15.32 -8.05 18.07
CA LEU A 38 -15.26 -8.81 19.33
C LEU A 38 -15.42 -7.91 20.57
N GLN A 39 -16.09 -6.76 20.40
CA GLN A 39 -16.39 -5.79 21.46
C GLN A 39 -15.15 -5.16 22.10
N MET A 40 -14.17 -4.82 21.30
CA MET A 40 -12.98 -4.11 21.75
C MET A 40 -12.73 -2.84 20.91
N GLU A 41 -12.00 -1.89 21.49
CA GLU A 41 -11.57 -0.70 20.76
C GLU A 41 -10.61 -1.06 19.61
N GLU A 42 -10.68 -0.31 18.51
CA GLU A 42 -9.83 -0.53 17.32
C GLU A 42 -8.33 -0.52 17.66
N ARG A 43 -7.92 0.34 18.60
CA ARG A 43 -6.53 0.38 19.08
C ARG A 43 -6.11 -0.90 19.78
N THR A 44 -7.01 -1.52 20.53
CA THR A 44 -6.75 -2.81 21.19
C THR A 44 -6.75 -3.93 20.15
N ALA A 45 -7.68 -3.91 19.21
CA ALA A 45 -7.74 -4.86 18.09
C ALA A 45 -6.46 -4.83 17.25
N GLU A 46 -5.92 -3.64 16.96
CA GLU A 46 -4.65 -3.49 16.25
C GLU A 46 -3.48 -4.11 17.03
N LYS A 47 -3.40 -3.86 18.33
CA LYS A 47 -2.37 -4.50 19.19
C LYS A 47 -2.50 -6.02 19.17
N MET A 48 -3.70 -6.55 19.26
CA MET A 48 -3.93 -7.99 19.21
C MET A 48 -3.55 -8.57 17.85
N LYS A 49 -3.89 -7.89 16.75
CA LYS A 49 -3.47 -8.29 15.40
C LYS A 49 -1.94 -8.37 15.30
N LEU A 50 -1.24 -7.36 15.77
CA LEU A 50 0.23 -7.32 15.73
C LEU A 50 0.87 -8.39 16.63
N GLN A 51 0.26 -8.71 17.76
CA GLN A 51 0.81 -9.65 18.72
C GLN A 51 0.47 -11.11 18.40
N TYR A 52 -0.77 -11.39 18.04
CA TYR A 52 -1.30 -12.75 17.88
C TYR A 52 -1.67 -13.10 16.44
N GLY A 53 -1.86 -12.09 15.55
CA GLY A 53 -2.31 -12.31 14.18
C GLY A 53 -1.38 -13.24 13.39
N SER A 54 -1.97 -14.18 12.69
CA SER A 54 -1.31 -15.07 11.74
C SER A 54 -2.16 -15.16 10.47
N ALA A 55 -1.50 -15.21 9.33
CA ALA A 55 -2.15 -15.35 8.04
C ALA A 55 -2.57 -16.78 7.73
N PHE A 56 -1.99 -17.72 8.46
CA PHE A 56 -2.26 -19.16 8.34
C PHE A 56 -1.89 -19.84 9.65
N THR A 57 -2.76 -20.72 10.13
CA THR A 57 -2.54 -21.49 11.34
C THR A 57 -2.95 -22.94 11.05
N GLU A 58 -2.08 -23.89 11.33
CA GLU A 58 -2.45 -25.30 11.22
C GLU A 58 -3.44 -25.66 12.33
N SER A 59 -4.41 -26.51 11.99
CA SER A 59 -5.41 -26.94 12.99
C SER A 59 -4.79 -27.59 14.23
N SER A 60 -3.61 -28.19 14.08
CA SER A 60 -2.82 -28.76 15.18
C SER A 60 -2.17 -27.72 16.10
N GLU A 61 -2.05 -26.47 15.64
CA GLU A 61 -1.49 -25.35 16.42
C GLU A 61 -2.56 -24.65 17.26
N ILE A 62 -3.85 -24.94 17.03
CA ILE A 62 -4.97 -24.32 17.73
C ILE A 62 -5.37 -25.23 18.89
N ASP A 63 -5.18 -24.73 20.09
CA ASP A 63 -5.71 -25.32 21.31
C ASP A 63 -7.11 -24.72 21.57
N ASP A 64 -8.14 -25.56 21.52
CA ASP A 64 -9.54 -25.15 21.64
C ASP A 64 -9.89 -24.58 23.02
N ASP A 65 -9.12 -24.90 24.04
CA ASP A 65 -9.33 -24.40 25.39
C ASP A 65 -8.54 -23.12 25.69
N SER A 66 -7.72 -22.65 24.73
CA SER A 66 -6.87 -21.49 24.92
C SER A 66 -7.57 -20.18 24.56
N THR A 67 -7.18 -19.10 25.26
CA THR A 67 -7.73 -17.76 25.05
C THR A 67 -6.63 -16.73 24.97
N TYR A 68 -6.87 -15.65 24.20
CA TYR A 68 -6.00 -14.47 24.21
C TYR A 68 -6.57 -13.38 25.10
N PRO A 69 -5.76 -12.75 25.97
CA PRO A 69 -6.19 -11.64 26.79
C PRO A 69 -6.47 -10.39 25.92
N ILE A 70 -7.59 -9.73 26.16
CA ILE A 70 -7.96 -8.46 25.52
C ILE A 70 -7.51 -7.30 26.41
N ASP A 71 -8.19 -7.16 27.55
CA ASP A 71 -7.91 -6.18 28.59
C ASP A 71 -8.54 -6.65 29.90
N GLY A 72 -7.90 -6.33 31.03
CA GLY A 72 -8.38 -6.73 32.35
C GLY A 72 -8.70 -8.23 32.41
N ASP A 73 -9.95 -8.57 32.69
CA ASP A 73 -10.43 -9.96 32.81
C ASP A 73 -11.07 -10.49 31.52
N ARG A 74 -11.07 -9.70 30.43
CA ARG A 74 -11.69 -10.14 29.17
C ARG A 74 -10.70 -10.92 28.32
N THR A 75 -11.18 -12.00 27.75
CA THR A 75 -10.42 -12.87 26.85
C THR A 75 -11.24 -13.16 25.59
N VAL A 76 -10.57 -13.59 24.54
CA VAL A 76 -11.16 -14.11 23.31
C VAL A 76 -10.62 -15.49 23.05
N ASP A 77 -11.50 -16.38 22.60
CA ASP A 77 -11.17 -17.72 22.12
C ASP A 77 -10.18 -17.65 20.96
N VAL A 78 -9.09 -18.45 21.02
CA VAL A 78 -8.03 -18.45 20.02
C VAL A 78 -8.56 -18.85 18.66
N ARG A 79 -9.40 -19.90 18.58
CA ARG A 79 -10.01 -20.35 17.32
C ARG A 79 -10.81 -19.24 16.66
N LYS A 80 -11.67 -18.57 17.40
CA LYS A 80 -12.49 -17.46 16.90
C LYS A 80 -11.64 -16.29 16.41
N PHE A 81 -10.56 -15.96 17.12
CA PHE A 81 -9.64 -14.90 16.70
C PHE A 81 -8.92 -15.27 15.40
N VAL A 82 -8.42 -16.49 15.30
CA VAL A 82 -7.73 -17.00 14.10
C VAL A 82 -8.68 -17.00 12.90
N GLU A 83 -9.91 -17.52 13.05
CA GLU A 83 -10.91 -17.53 11.98
C GLU A 83 -11.22 -16.14 11.42
N ILE A 84 -11.30 -15.13 12.29
CA ILE A 84 -11.53 -13.73 11.88
C ILE A 84 -10.33 -13.20 11.07
N VAL A 85 -9.12 -13.40 11.56
CA VAL A 85 -7.91 -12.90 10.92
C VAL A 85 -7.69 -13.58 9.55
N GLU A 86 -7.75 -14.90 9.52
CA GLU A 86 -7.55 -15.68 8.30
C GLU A 86 -8.65 -15.44 7.28
N GLY A 87 -9.92 -15.43 7.71
CA GLY A 87 -11.05 -15.21 6.83
C GLY A 87 -10.99 -13.86 6.13
N ARG A 88 -10.66 -12.78 6.85
CA ARG A 88 -10.49 -11.46 6.24
C ARG A 88 -9.27 -11.41 5.32
N LEU A 89 -8.18 -12.01 5.71
CA LEU A 89 -6.99 -12.03 4.86
C LEU A 89 -7.23 -12.84 3.59
N GLN A 90 -7.92 -13.98 3.68
CA GLN A 90 -8.33 -14.77 2.52
C GLN A 90 -9.14 -13.91 1.54
N GLU A 91 -10.14 -13.18 2.02
CA GLU A 91 -10.94 -12.28 1.19
C GLU A 91 -10.05 -11.23 0.48
N ILE A 92 -9.10 -10.62 1.21
CA ILE A 92 -8.15 -9.67 0.62
C ILE A 92 -7.34 -10.35 -0.47
N ILE A 93 -6.76 -11.52 -0.21
CA ILE A 93 -5.91 -12.24 -1.18
C ILE A 93 -6.70 -12.62 -2.43
N GLU A 94 -7.91 -13.16 -2.27
CA GLU A 94 -8.75 -13.56 -3.39
C GLU A 94 -9.16 -12.38 -4.26
N ASN A 95 -9.57 -11.26 -3.65
CA ASN A 95 -9.88 -10.03 -4.38
C ASN A 95 -8.65 -9.46 -5.11
N VAL A 96 -7.50 -9.45 -4.45
CA VAL A 96 -6.23 -9.02 -5.04
C VAL A 96 -5.83 -9.91 -6.22
N TRP A 97 -5.94 -11.22 -6.05
CA TRP A 97 -5.59 -12.18 -7.10
C TRP A 97 -6.54 -12.11 -8.29
N TYR A 98 -7.83 -11.90 -8.06
CA TYR A 98 -8.82 -11.71 -9.11
C TYR A 98 -8.50 -10.52 -10.04
N GLN A 99 -7.80 -9.50 -9.54
CA GLN A 99 -7.39 -8.35 -10.35
C GLN A 99 -6.19 -8.64 -11.28
N VAL A 100 -5.49 -9.75 -11.09
CA VAL A 100 -4.38 -10.12 -11.97
C VAL A 100 -4.95 -10.64 -13.29
N PRO A 101 -4.67 -9.99 -14.44
CA PRO A 101 -5.21 -10.45 -15.72
C PRO A 101 -4.74 -11.88 -16.05
N ASN A 102 -5.67 -12.73 -16.48
CA ASN A 102 -5.40 -14.14 -16.78
C ASN A 102 -4.27 -14.34 -17.79
N GLU A 103 -4.11 -13.41 -18.74
CA GLU A 103 -3.04 -13.47 -19.74
C GLU A 103 -1.63 -13.40 -19.15
N PHE A 104 -1.50 -12.87 -17.92
CA PHE A 104 -0.22 -12.76 -17.18
C PHE A 104 -0.09 -13.80 -16.08
N ALA A 105 -1.18 -14.35 -15.55
CA ALA A 105 -1.15 -15.26 -14.39
C ALA A 105 -0.16 -16.42 -14.60
N ASP A 106 -0.19 -17.07 -15.76
CA ASP A 106 0.72 -18.17 -16.10
C ASP A 106 2.16 -17.73 -16.45
N LYS A 107 2.37 -16.41 -16.61
CA LYS A 107 3.67 -15.83 -17.02
C LYS A 107 4.45 -15.21 -15.85
N LEU A 108 3.93 -15.31 -14.63
CA LEU A 108 4.55 -14.75 -13.42
C LEU A 108 5.72 -15.58 -12.91
N LEU A 109 6.71 -15.88 -13.77
CA LEU A 109 7.89 -16.67 -13.42
C LEU A 109 8.73 -16.05 -12.29
N GLY A 110 8.63 -14.73 -12.10
CA GLY A 110 9.23 -14.00 -10.99
C GLY A 110 8.52 -14.22 -9.66
N GLY A 111 7.29 -14.75 -9.71
CA GLY A 111 6.42 -14.93 -8.54
C GLY A 111 5.80 -13.63 -8.05
N ILE A 112 5.41 -13.63 -6.80
CA ILE A 112 4.79 -12.49 -6.13
C ILE A 112 5.80 -11.85 -5.18
N VAL A 113 5.88 -10.52 -5.21
CA VAL A 113 6.62 -9.72 -4.25
C VAL A 113 5.61 -8.96 -3.41
N LEU A 114 5.62 -9.21 -2.10
CA LEU A 114 4.79 -8.53 -1.11
C LEU A 114 5.59 -7.41 -0.44
N THR A 115 4.94 -6.30 -0.18
CA THR A 115 5.49 -5.17 0.59
C THR A 115 4.35 -4.48 1.35
N GLY A 116 4.66 -3.44 2.10
CA GLY A 116 3.69 -2.75 2.94
C GLY A 116 3.55 -3.38 4.33
N GLY A 117 2.90 -2.65 5.26
CA GLY A 117 2.76 -3.08 6.65
C GLY A 117 2.01 -4.41 6.82
N GLY A 118 1.00 -4.66 5.98
CA GLY A 118 0.24 -5.92 5.99
C GLY A 118 1.07 -7.16 5.64
N SER A 119 2.18 -6.98 4.91
CA SER A 119 3.09 -8.09 4.59
C SER A 119 3.88 -8.62 5.80
N ASN A 120 3.80 -7.94 6.96
CA ASN A 120 4.44 -8.37 8.19
C ASN A 120 3.60 -9.37 9.00
N LEU A 121 2.36 -9.66 8.57
CA LEU A 121 1.54 -10.66 9.23
C LEU A 121 2.24 -12.03 9.16
N ARG A 122 2.28 -12.75 10.28
CA ARG A 122 2.97 -14.05 10.35
C ARG A 122 2.41 -15.01 9.31
N LYS A 123 3.25 -15.81 8.68
CA LYS A 123 2.91 -16.82 7.67
C LYS A 123 2.14 -16.27 6.44
N VAL A 124 2.22 -14.96 6.15
CA VAL A 124 1.54 -14.35 5.00
C VAL A 124 1.93 -14.97 3.66
N GLU A 125 3.20 -15.35 3.49
CA GLU A 125 3.65 -16.05 2.28
C GLU A 125 2.93 -17.40 2.10
N HIS A 126 2.66 -18.11 3.20
CA HIS A 126 1.94 -19.38 3.16
C HIS A 126 0.49 -19.17 2.71
N ALA A 127 -0.21 -18.19 3.29
CA ALA A 127 -1.56 -17.85 2.89
C ALA A 127 -1.63 -17.51 1.39
N PHE A 128 -0.70 -16.68 0.90
CA PHE A 128 -0.65 -16.36 -0.53
C PHE A 128 -0.39 -17.58 -1.42
N ARG A 129 0.51 -18.50 -1.04
CA ARG A 129 0.71 -19.75 -1.80
C ARG A 129 -0.56 -20.57 -1.90
N ASN A 130 -1.27 -20.73 -0.78
CA ASN A 130 -2.50 -21.52 -0.72
C ASN A 130 -3.60 -20.96 -1.63
N HIS A 131 -3.79 -19.65 -1.63
CA HIS A 131 -4.89 -19.00 -2.35
C HIS A 131 -4.56 -18.65 -3.81
N THR A 132 -3.28 -18.40 -4.15
CA THR A 132 -2.88 -18.01 -5.51
C THR A 132 -2.28 -19.17 -6.33
N ARG A 133 -1.86 -20.24 -5.67
CA ARG A 133 -1.09 -21.36 -6.24
C ARG A 133 0.26 -20.93 -6.85
N ILE A 134 0.76 -19.78 -6.46
CA ILE A 134 2.09 -19.29 -6.87
C ILE A 134 3.10 -19.70 -5.79
N GLU A 135 4.03 -20.56 -6.13
CA GLU A 135 5.04 -21.07 -5.19
C GLU A 135 6.05 -20.00 -4.77
N LYS A 136 6.47 -19.18 -5.73
CA LYS A 136 7.52 -18.21 -5.50
C LYS A 136 6.95 -16.91 -4.94
N ILE A 137 6.98 -16.78 -3.61
CA ILE A 137 6.54 -15.58 -2.90
C ILE A 137 7.71 -15.07 -2.07
N ARG A 138 7.89 -13.77 -2.05
CA ARG A 138 8.92 -13.10 -1.25
C ARG A 138 8.40 -11.78 -0.68
N ILE A 139 8.90 -11.42 0.49
CA ILE A 139 8.60 -10.13 1.12
C ILE A 139 9.76 -9.17 0.84
N ALA A 140 9.46 -8.00 0.27
CA ALA A 140 10.40 -6.91 0.11
C ALA A 140 10.29 -5.99 1.32
N LYS A 141 11.31 -6.02 2.17
CA LYS A 141 11.35 -5.27 3.43
C LYS A 141 12.11 -3.95 3.34
N PHE A 142 12.83 -3.72 2.24
CA PHE A 142 13.64 -2.52 2.04
C PHE A 142 13.85 -2.23 0.55
N VAL A 143 14.26 -1.01 0.25
CA VAL A 143 14.68 -0.58 -1.09
C VAL A 143 16.18 -0.79 -1.29
N ASN A 144 16.62 -0.91 -2.55
CA ASN A 144 18.03 -1.17 -2.88
C ASN A 144 18.94 0.07 -2.75
N GLN A 145 18.40 1.23 -2.41
CA GLN A 145 19.16 2.46 -2.21
C GLN A 145 19.75 2.53 -0.80
N THR A 146 20.90 3.17 -0.68
CA THR A 146 21.48 3.50 0.61
C THR A 146 20.68 4.63 1.26
N ILE A 147 20.17 4.39 2.46
CA ILE A 147 19.39 5.35 3.22
C ILE A 147 20.22 5.77 4.43
N ASN A 148 20.47 7.08 4.54
CA ASN A 148 21.13 7.68 5.68
C ASN A 148 20.09 8.40 6.53
N SER A 149 19.67 7.81 7.63
CA SER A 149 18.69 8.40 8.55
C SER A 149 18.98 8.00 9.98
N ASN A 150 18.77 8.91 10.91
CA ASN A 150 18.81 8.64 12.35
C ASN A 150 17.44 8.24 12.91
N ASN A 151 16.38 8.26 12.08
CA ASN A 151 15.05 7.89 12.51
C ASN A 151 14.88 6.36 12.52
N PRO A 152 14.57 5.76 13.68
CA PRO A 152 14.43 4.31 13.80
C PRO A 152 13.30 3.74 12.91
N LEU A 153 12.23 4.48 12.65
CA LEU A 153 11.15 4.04 11.77
C LEU A 153 11.62 3.87 10.33
N ILE A 154 12.51 4.75 9.85
CA ILE A 154 13.06 4.66 8.50
C ILE A 154 14.01 3.47 8.38
N ASN A 155 14.72 3.16 9.48
CA ASN A 155 15.69 2.08 9.52
C ASN A 155 15.10 0.71 9.89
N ALA A 156 13.79 0.62 10.15
CA ALA A 156 13.12 -0.60 10.60
C ALA A 156 13.23 -1.77 9.61
N LYS A 157 13.34 -1.47 8.29
CA LYS A 157 13.43 -2.48 7.23
C LYS A 157 12.33 -3.54 7.30
N ASP A 158 11.12 -3.12 7.64
CA ASP A 158 9.95 -3.97 7.78
C ASP A 158 9.00 -3.93 6.56
N GLY A 159 9.34 -3.18 5.52
CA GLY A 159 8.54 -3.01 4.31
C GLY A 159 7.50 -1.89 4.38
N THR A 160 7.18 -1.40 5.56
CA THR A 160 6.13 -0.38 5.77
C THR A 160 6.40 0.90 4.98
N LEU A 161 7.66 1.31 4.88
CA LEU A 161 8.06 2.54 4.17
C LEU A 161 8.58 2.30 2.75
N CYS A 162 8.53 1.08 2.21
CA CYS A 162 9.09 0.77 0.90
C CYS A 162 8.56 1.67 -0.22
N THR A 163 7.26 1.95 -0.22
CA THR A 163 6.61 2.80 -1.23
C THR A 163 7.09 4.24 -1.12
N VAL A 164 7.10 4.80 0.10
CA VAL A 164 7.58 6.18 0.33
C VAL A 164 9.05 6.32 -0.04
N LEU A 165 9.89 5.38 0.39
CA LEU A 165 11.32 5.37 0.08
C LEU A 165 11.58 5.17 -1.42
N GLY A 166 10.77 4.37 -2.09
CA GLY A 166 10.81 4.19 -3.54
C GLY A 166 10.46 5.46 -4.31
N LEU A 167 9.44 6.20 -3.85
CA LEU A 167 9.06 7.49 -4.41
C LEU A 167 10.18 8.52 -4.22
N LEU A 168 10.74 8.63 -3.02
CA LEU A 168 11.87 9.52 -2.74
C LEU A 168 13.09 9.19 -3.59
N ALA A 169 13.39 7.90 -3.79
CA ALA A 169 14.51 7.46 -4.62
C ALA A 169 14.34 7.77 -6.12
N LYS A 170 13.11 8.02 -6.57
CA LYS A 170 12.77 8.37 -7.95
C LYS A 170 12.35 9.83 -8.13
N GLY A 171 12.11 10.53 -7.03
CA GLY A 171 11.81 11.97 -7.06
C GLY A 171 13.05 12.78 -7.48
N ASP A 172 12.86 13.68 -8.41
CA ASP A 172 13.89 14.58 -8.95
C ASP A 172 13.59 16.06 -8.68
N MET A 173 12.44 16.34 -8.10
CA MET A 173 11.98 17.68 -7.77
C MET A 173 11.41 17.75 -6.37
N ASN A 174 11.68 18.87 -5.67
CA ASN A 174 11.02 19.22 -4.43
C ASN A 174 9.63 19.82 -4.73
N CYS A 175 8.57 19.01 -4.58
CA CYS A 175 7.18 19.46 -4.83
C CYS A 175 6.66 20.43 -3.76
N ALA A 176 7.34 20.56 -2.63
CA ALA A 176 6.97 21.49 -1.55
C ALA A 176 7.52 22.91 -1.76
N GLY A 177 8.30 23.15 -2.82
CA GLY A 177 8.99 24.42 -3.08
C GLY A 177 10.37 24.47 -2.43
N ASP A 178 11.01 25.65 -2.54
CA ASP A 178 12.33 25.87 -1.97
C ASP A 178 12.32 25.76 -0.44
N ASP A 179 13.44 25.30 0.12
CA ASP A 179 13.60 24.95 1.53
C ASP A 179 12.97 25.94 2.52
N PHE A 180 11.95 25.50 3.23
CA PHE A 180 11.43 26.23 4.39
C PHE A 180 12.46 26.38 5.52
N SER A 181 13.56 25.66 5.46
CA SER A 181 14.56 25.62 6.54
C SER A 181 15.48 26.84 6.60
N SER A 182 15.65 27.58 5.50
CA SER A 182 16.53 28.74 5.47
C SER A 182 15.89 30.04 5.97
N ASN A 183 14.57 30.14 6.01
CA ASN A 183 13.86 31.40 6.31
C ASN A 183 13.16 31.44 7.67
N LEU A 184 13.09 30.35 8.43
CA LEU A 184 12.43 30.35 9.74
C LEU A 184 13.31 30.86 10.89
N PHE A 185 14.65 30.89 10.71
CA PHE A 185 15.59 31.27 11.77
C PHE A 185 16.85 32.01 11.25
N GLY A 186 16.86 32.53 10.02
CA GLY A 186 17.97 33.29 9.45
C GLY A 186 17.73 34.80 9.47
N PRO A 187 18.79 35.63 9.47
CA PRO A 187 18.65 37.08 9.42
C PRO A 187 18.02 37.51 8.09
N GLU A 188 17.13 38.49 8.19
CA GLU A 188 16.35 39.06 7.09
C GLU A 188 17.26 39.61 5.97
N ASP A 189 17.44 38.86 4.89
CA ASP A 189 17.90 39.39 3.63
C ASP A 189 16.71 39.52 2.66
N LYS A 190 16.29 40.76 2.47
CA LYS A 190 15.18 41.13 1.60
C LYS A 190 15.60 41.05 0.13
N THR A 191 15.57 39.89 -0.45
CA THR A 191 15.42 39.74 -1.90
C THR A 191 14.14 39.00 -2.19
N VAL A 192 13.09 39.76 -2.46
CA VAL A 192 11.84 39.24 -3.00
C VAL A 192 12.12 38.68 -4.40
N ILE A 193 12.41 37.40 -4.50
CA ILE A 193 12.37 36.68 -5.78
C ILE A 193 10.90 36.35 -6.00
N THR A 194 10.23 37.12 -6.82
CA THR A 194 8.92 36.74 -7.36
C THR A 194 9.04 35.37 -8.03
N PRO A 195 8.30 34.34 -7.60
CA PRO A 195 8.29 33.08 -8.32
C PRO A 195 7.77 33.34 -9.74
N ALA A 196 8.54 32.93 -10.73
CA ALA A 196 8.05 32.93 -12.10
C ALA A 196 6.80 32.03 -12.13
N HIS A 197 5.65 32.66 -12.32
CA HIS A 197 4.38 31.98 -12.56
C HIS A 197 4.60 31.09 -13.81
N LYS A 198 4.92 29.85 -13.63
CA LYS A 198 4.70 28.85 -14.68
C LYS A 198 3.20 28.69 -14.78
N GLU A 199 2.63 29.11 -15.88
CA GLU A 199 1.22 28.86 -16.18
C GLU A 199 0.91 27.38 -15.92
N PRO A 200 -0.20 27.07 -15.25
CA PRO A 200 -0.61 25.67 -15.04
C PRO A 200 -0.71 25.01 -16.41
N ARG A 201 -0.07 23.88 -16.59
CA ARG A 201 -0.22 23.08 -17.80
C ARG A 201 -1.72 22.84 -18.02
N PRO A 202 -2.25 23.08 -19.21
CA PRO A 202 -3.66 22.90 -19.48
C PRO A 202 -4.04 21.43 -19.18
N THR A 203 -5.06 21.27 -18.35
CA THR A 203 -5.61 19.99 -17.90
C THR A 203 -6.00 19.04 -19.04
N ASN A 204 -6.03 19.53 -20.27
CA ASN A 204 -6.38 18.79 -21.47
C ASN A 204 -5.36 17.74 -21.91
N GLU A 205 -4.11 17.83 -21.47
CA GLU A 205 -3.11 16.79 -21.79
C GLU A 205 -3.28 15.50 -20.95
N LEU A 206 -3.98 15.59 -19.80
CA LEU A 206 -4.20 14.46 -18.91
C LEU A 206 -5.50 13.68 -19.19
N LEU A 207 -6.43 14.26 -19.95
CA LEU A 207 -7.79 13.71 -20.15
C LEU A 207 -8.10 13.34 -21.61
N GLY A 208 -7.16 12.89 -22.39
CA GLY A 208 -7.42 12.34 -23.72
C GLY A 208 -8.29 13.24 -24.63
N LYS A 209 -8.00 13.27 -25.89
CA LYS A 209 -8.73 14.02 -26.93
C LYS A 209 -10.26 13.86 -26.80
N GLY A 210 -10.95 14.94 -26.44
CA GLY A 210 -12.41 14.95 -26.47
C GLY A 210 -13.12 15.95 -25.57
N ILE A 211 -12.40 16.69 -24.72
CA ILE A 211 -13.05 17.61 -23.79
C ILE A 211 -12.41 18.99 -23.91
N VAL A 212 -13.13 19.88 -24.54
CA VAL A 212 -12.89 21.32 -24.76
C VAL A 212 -12.02 21.66 -25.98
N GLN A 213 -12.69 21.96 -27.07
CA GLN A 213 -12.12 22.71 -28.20
C GLN A 213 -11.80 24.14 -27.74
N THR A 214 -10.61 24.63 -28.06
CA THR A 214 -10.25 26.04 -27.82
C THR A 214 -11.08 26.93 -28.75
N GLU A 215 -11.35 28.19 -28.34
CA GLU A 215 -12.10 29.19 -29.18
C GLU A 215 -11.51 29.33 -30.60
N ALA A 216 -10.21 29.13 -30.75
CA ALA A 216 -9.55 29.13 -32.06
C ALA A 216 -9.93 27.92 -32.93
N GLN A 217 -10.21 26.78 -32.33
CA GLN A 217 -10.65 25.58 -33.05
C GLN A 217 -12.13 25.67 -33.42
N GLN A 218 -12.97 26.28 -32.59
CA GLN A 218 -14.37 26.55 -32.89
C GLN A 218 -14.53 27.55 -34.05
N LYS A 219 -13.73 28.63 -34.06
CA LYS A 219 -13.71 29.56 -35.17
C LYS A 219 -13.25 28.95 -36.50
N ALA A 220 -12.28 28.06 -36.47
CA ALA A 220 -11.80 27.39 -37.67
C ALA A 220 -12.79 26.35 -38.23
N GLU A 221 -13.70 25.85 -37.41
CA GLU A 221 -14.77 24.95 -37.83
C GLU A 221 -15.99 25.70 -38.37
N GLU A 222 -16.30 26.90 -37.83
CA GLU A 222 -17.31 27.79 -38.34
C GLU A 222 -16.95 28.42 -39.70
N GLU A 223 -15.67 28.64 -40.02
CA GLU A 223 -15.22 29.13 -41.32
C GLU A 223 -15.16 28.06 -42.40
N ARG A 224 -15.43 26.77 -42.07
CA ARG A 224 -15.45 25.65 -43.04
C ARG A 224 -16.83 25.16 -43.40
N LEU A 225 -17.88 25.72 -42.82
CA LEU A 225 -19.29 25.52 -43.15
C LEU A 225 -19.80 26.66 -44.03
#